data_cd7e224e6bac1f9d85af4b07f23b96cd
#
_entry.id   cd7e224e6bac1f9d85af4b07f23b96cd
#
_cell.length_a   1.000
_cell.length_b   1.000
_cell.length_c   1.000
_cell.angle_alpha   90.00
_cell.angle_beta   90.00
_cell.angle_gamma   90.00
#
_symmetry.space_group_name_H-M   'P 1'
#
loop_
_entity.id
_entity.type
_entity.pdbx_description
1 polymer ?
#
loop_
_entity_poly.entity_id
_entity_poly.type
_entity_poly.pdbx_seq_one_letter_code
_entity_poly.pdbx_strand_id
1 'polypeptide(L)'
;MRKYIPAPLAEHYRSPAVTVTHIMRIRTKTGHVYGFTDLDVNIRYDPSIYDPGNTGDDWGMVDHMALNGGFALSRLDLAANLSVDNAEMAILPGDASITPQQLMSGFLESADVRIYRINYTDTSMGHECIAVGKLGNSRISENQGFLEFLSLVSQLKQPEAELQTIQCRHIFGGPGCPKPYTWFDFEVTAVDGDQPHRIFSTDISPVNDFFVPGV
;
A
#
# COMPACT_ATOMS: atom_id res chain seq x y z
N MET A 1 -17.90 7.34 -8.35
CA MET A 1 -17.15 7.46 -9.63
C MET A 1 -17.90 6.63 -10.67
N ARG A 2 -18.26 7.19 -11.82
CA ARG A 2 -18.95 6.42 -12.85
C ARG A 2 -17.91 5.52 -13.52
N LYS A 3 -18.04 4.19 -13.41
CA LYS A 3 -17.16 3.27 -14.11
C LYS A 3 -17.30 3.49 -15.61
N TYR A 4 -16.19 3.81 -16.26
CA TYR A 4 -16.17 3.92 -17.72
C TYR A 4 -15.92 2.54 -18.29
N ILE A 5 -16.81 2.13 -19.20
CA ILE A 5 -16.65 0.88 -19.97
C ILE A 5 -16.67 1.29 -21.44
N PRO A 6 -15.62 0.99 -22.22
CA PRO A 6 -15.62 1.24 -23.67
C PRO A 6 -16.80 0.58 -24.37
N ALA A 7 -17.39 1.25 -25.36
CA ALA A 7 -18.57 0.74 -26.05
C ALA A 7 -18.37 -0.69 -26.66
N PRO A 8 -17.23 -1.01 -27.31
CA PRO A 8 -16.99 -2.35 -27.82
C PRO A 8 -17.00 -3.43 -26.72
N LEU A 9 -16.39 -3.13 -25.56
CA LEU A 9 -16.36 -4.05 -24.43
C LEU A 9 -17.74 -4.20 -23.79
N ALA A 10 -18.51 -3.13 -23.69
CA ALA A 10 -19.87 -3.16 -23.19
C ALA A 10 -20.82 -3.97 -24.09
N GLU A 11 -20.61 -3.95 -25.39
CA GLU A 11 -21.34 -4.80 -26.35
C GLU A 11 -20.93 -6.26 -26.21
N HIS A 12 -19.62 -6.54 -26.05
CA HIS A 12 -19.12 -7.89 -25.79
C HIS A 12 -19.74 -8.52 -24.53
N TYR A 13 -19.97 -7.74 -23.46
CA TYR A 13 -20.65 -8.24 -22.24
C TYR A 13 -22.11 -8.67 -22.47
N ARG A 14 -22.74 -8.22 -23.57
CA ARG A 14 -24.09 -8.65 -23.98
C ARG A 14 -24.09 -9.87 -24.90
N SER A 15 -22.90 -10.27 -25.35
CA SER A 15 -22.74 -11.46 -26.21
C SER A 15 -23.06 -12.75 -25.44
N PRO A 16 -23.59 -13.79 -26.10
CA PRO A 16 -23.82 -15.11 -25.49
C PRO A 16 -22.55 -15.79 -24.99
N ALA A 17 -21.40 -15.48 -25.57
CA ALA A 17 -20.08 -15.97 -25.16
C ALA A 17 -19.19 -14.80 -24.77
N VAL A 18 -18.88 -14.68 -23.50
CA VAL A 18 -18.06 -13.61 -22.94
C VAL A 18 -16.66 -14.15 -22.63
N THR A 19 -15.64 -13.58 -23.28
CA THR A 19 -14.23 -13.97 -23.15
C THR A 19 -13.47 -12.89 -22.38
N VAL A 20 -13.61 -12.85 -21.06
CA VAL A 20 -12.99 -11.84 -20.21
C VAL A 20 -12.02 -12.44 -19.21
N THR A 21 -11.02 -11.67 -18.87
CA THR A 21 -10.00 -11.99 -17.86
C THR A 21 -9.70 -10.77 -17.01
N HIS A 22 -9.13 -11.01 -15.86
CA HIS A 22 -8.60 -9.95 -15.01
C HIS A 22 -7.09 -9.83 -15.21
N ILE A 23 -6.63 -8.60 -15.29
CA ILE A 23 -5.21 -8.28 -15.23
C ILE A 23 -4.98 -7.38 -14.02
N MET A 24 -3.91 -7.66 -13.29
CA MET A 24 -3.46 -6.88 -12.17
C MET A 24 -2.10 -6.27 -12.49
N ARG A 25 -1.94 -5.02 -12.20
CA ARG A 25 -0.69 -4.29 -12.34
C ARG A 25 -0.27 -3.75 -10.98
N ILE A 26 0.99 -3.96 -10.62
CA ILE A 26 1.57 -3.51 -9.36
C ILE A 26 2.79 -2.65 -9.69
N ARG A 27 2.78 -1.39 -9.25
CA ARG A 27 3.94 -0.50 -9.35
C ARG A 27 4.55 -0.30 -7.98
N THR A 28 5.79 -0.75 -7.84
CA THR A 28 6.57 -0.58 -6.62
C THR A 28 6.99 0.89 -6.42
N LYS A 29 7.42 1.23 -5.22
CA LYS A 29 8.00 2.55 -4.90
C LYS A 29 9.24 2.88 -5.73
N THR A 30 9.95 1.85 -6.21
CA THR A 30 11.13 2.00 -7.09
C THR A 30 10.76 2.22 -8.55
N GLY A 31 9.47 2.20 -8.90
CA GLY A 31 8.96 2.39 -10.26
C GLY A 31 8.90 1.11 -11.10
N HIS A 32 9.31 -0.04 -10.58
CA HIS A 32 9.17 -1.30 -11.30
C HIS A 32 7.71 -1.74 -11.36
N VAL A 33 7.26 -2.22 -12.54
CA VAL A 33 5.89 -2.64 -12.76
C VAL A 33 5.83 -4.14 -12.99
N TYR A 34 5.03 -4.82 -12.18
CA TYR A 34 4.68 -6.23 -12.35
C TYR A 34 3.27 -6.34 -12.93
N GLY A 35 3.08 -7.31 -13.81
CA GLY A 35 1.78 -7.64 -14.38
C GLY A 35 1.42 -9.09 -14.11
N PHE A 36 0.17 -9.36 -13.71
CA PHE A 36 -0.37 -10.68 -13.47
C PHE A 36 -1.73 -10.84 -14.12
N THR A 37 -2.07 -12.05 -14.54
CA THR A 37 -3.37 -12.40 -15.10
C THR A 37 -3.90 -13.70 -14.50
N ASP A 38 -5.23 -13.83 -14.46
CA ASP A 38 -5.91 -15.05 -14.02
C ASP A 38 -6.03 -16.11 -15.14
N LEU A 39 -5.51 -15.81 -16.34
CA LEU A 39 -5.38 -16.78 -17.42
C LEU A 39 -4.16 -17.69 -17.23
N ASP A 40 -4.14 -18.77 -17.99
CA ASP A 40 -3.05 -19.71 -18.13
C ASP A 40 -2.01 -19.31 -19.22
N VAL A 41 -2.25 -18.21 -19.92
CA VAL A 41 -1.36 -17.62 -20.95
C VAL A 41 -1.01 -16.17 -20.61
N ASN A 42 0.22 -15.78 -20.94
CA ASN A 42 0.67 -14.41 -20.77
C ASN A 42 -0.06 -13.44 -21.71
N ILE A 43 -0.43 -12.29 -21.21
CA ILE A 43 -1.07 -11.22 -21.98
C ILE A 43 -0.22 -9.98 -21.93
N ARG A 44 0.11 -9.42 -23.07
CA ARG A 44 0.76 -8.13 -23.20
C ARG A 44 -0.29 -7.04 -23.38
N TYR A 45 -0.33 -6.07 -22.47
CA TYR A 45 -1.34 -5.04 -22.48
C TYR A 45 -0.84 -3.71 -21.91
N ASP A 46 -1.30 -2.62 -22.51
CA ASP A 46 -1.05 -1.25 -22.05
C ASP A 46 -2.38 -0.50 -21.90
N PRO A 47 -2.87 -0.30 -20.65
CA PRO A 47 -4.10 0.44 -20.43
C PRO A 47 -4.05 1.89 -20.92
N SER A 48 -2.88 2.52 -20.99
CA SER A 48 -2.75 3.93 -21.38
C SER A 48 -3.21 4.20 -22.82
N ILE A 49 -3.12 3.19 -23.69
CA ILE A 49 -3.56 3.27 -25.08
C ILE A 49 -5.09 3.40 -25.19
N TYR A 50 -5.82 2.83 -24.25
CA TYR A 50 -7.28 2.72 -24.27
C TYR A 50 -7.97 3.51 -23.17
N ASP A 51 -7.23 4.36 -22.45
CA ASP A 51 -7.77 5.18 -21.37
C ASP A 51 -7.97 6.63 -21.79
N PRO A 52 -9.08 6.96 -22.47
CA PRO A 52 -9.39 8.34 -22.84
C PRO A 52 -9.82 9.19 -21.64
N GLY A 53 -9.96 8.62 -20.48
CA GLY A 53 -10.61 9.24 -19.34
C GLY A 53 -9.82 9.25 -18.03
N ASN A 54 -8.51 8.91 -18.06
CA ASN A 54 -7.67 9.21 -16.92
C ASN A 54 -7.76 8.25 -15.72
N THR A 55 -7.41 6.99 -15.90
CA THR A 55 -7.04 6.13 -14.75
C THR A 55 -5.67 6.53 -14.20
N GLY A 56 -4.95 7.46 -14.86
CA GLY A 56 -3.59 7.86 -14.51
C GLY A 56 -2.60 6.69 -14.61
N ASP A 57 -2.91 5.66 -15.40
CA ASP A 57 -2.01 4.54 -15.65
C ASP A 57 -1.09 4.88 -16.82
N ASP A 58 0.01 5.50 -16.50
CA ASP A 58 1.13 5.83 -17.39
C ASP A 58 2.29 4.81 -17.29
N TRP A 59 1.99 3.59 -16.80
CA TRP A 59 3.01 2.60 -16.51
C TRP A 59 3.51 1.83 -17.73
N GLY A 60 2.96 2.12 -18.90
CA GLY A 60 3.39 1.59 -20.18
C GLY A 60 2.97 0.13 -20.42
N MET A 61 3.51 -0.44 -21.49
CA MET A 61 3.28 -1.82 -21.90
C MET A 61 3.91 -2.80 -20.92
N VAL A 62 3.14 -3.74 -20.40
CA VAL A 62 3.60 -4.77 -19.46
C VAL A 62 3.12 -6.15 -19.92
N ASP A 63 4.00 -7.12 -19.81
CA ASP A 63 3.63 -8.53 -19.97
C ASP A 63 3.00 -9.02 -18.66
N HIS A 64 1.70 -9.33 -18.71
CA HIS A 64 0.96 -9.89 -17.57
C HIS A 64 1.19 -11.37 -17.55
N MET A 65 1.91 -11.82 -16.53
CA MET A 65 2.31 -13.22 -16.40
C MET A 65 1.15 -14.08 -15.94
N ALA A 66 0.98 -15.19 -16.66
CA ALA A 66 0.14 -16.29 -16.23
C ALA A 66 0.89 -17.03 -15.11
N LEU A 67 0.41 -16.92 -13.92
CA LEU A 67 0.97 -17.66 -12.78
C LEU A 67 0.22 -19.00 -12.66
N ASN A 68 0.43 -19.97 -13.49
CA ASN A 68 -0.08 -21.35 -13.42
C ASN A 68 -1.06 -21.64 -12.25
N GLY A 69 -2.23 -20.97 -12.24
CA GLY A 69 -3.19 -21.03 -11.15
C GLY A 69 -2.93 -20.08 -9.97
N GLY A 70 -2.01 -19.15 -10.09
CA GLY A 70 -1.48 -18.39 -8.97
C GLY A 70 -1.89 -16.94 -8.82
N PHE A 71 -2.80 -16.42 -9.62
CA PHE A 71 -3.50 -15.20 -9.29
C PHE A 71 -4.97 -15.51 -9.06
N ALA A 72 -5.37 -15.52 -7.80
CA ALA A 72 -6.78 -15.58 -7.45
C ALA A 72 -7.18 -14.29 -6.75
N LEU A 73 -8.05 -13.53 -7.39
CA LEU A 73 -8.71 -12.41 -6.77
C LEU A 73 -9.81 -12.96 -5.86
N SER A 74 -9.70 -12.79 -4.55
CA SER A 74 -10.84 -13.04 -3.67
C SER A 74 -11.96 -12.08 -4.05
N ARG A 75 -13.20 -12.42 -3.68
CA ARG A 75 -14.37 -11.59 -3.99
C ARG A 75 -14.13 -10.13 -3.57
N LEU A 76 -14.03 -9.23 -4.54
CA LEU A 76 -14.04 -7.80 -4.29
C LEU A 76 -15.50 -7.39 -3.99
N ASP A 77 -15.83 -7.28 -2.72
CA ASP A 77 -17.11 -6.70 -2.31
C ASP A 77 -16.99 -5.18 -2.41
N LEU A 78 -17.31 -4.64 -3.58
CA LEU A 78 -17.42 -3.19 -3.81
C LEU A 78 -18.71 -2.68 -3.15
N ALA A 79 -18.65 -2.41 -1.85
CA ALA A 79 -19.77 -1.83 -1.15
C ALA A 79 -19.94 -0.35 -1.55
N ALA A 80 -21.17 0.04 -1.87
CA ALA A 80 -21.50 1.43 -2.20
C ALA A 80 -21.42 2.40 -1.00
N ASN A 81 -21.33 1.88 0.21
CA ASN A 81 -21.09 2.62 1.44
C ASN A 81 -19.58 2.67 1.67
N LEU A 82 -19.03 3.77 2.15
CA LEU A 82 -17.63 4.03 2.47
C LEU A 82 -16.98 2.95 3.41
N SER A 83 -17.39 1.68 3.29
CA SER A 83 -16.71 0.57 3.94
C SER A 83 -15.36 0.34 3.27
N VAL A 84 -14.35 0.00 4.04
CA VAL A 84 -13.03 -0.35 3.51
C VAL A 84 -13.16 -1.69 2.83
N ASP A 85 -13.07 -1.68 1.50
CA ASP A 85 -13.02 -2.89 0.73
C ASP A 85 -11.59 -3.43 0.81
N ASN A 86 -11.35 -4.32 1.76
CA ASN A 86 -10.13 -5.08 1.84
C ASN A 86 -10.37 -6.38 1.08
N ALA A 87 -9.56 -6.61 0.07
CA ALA A 87 -9.52 -7.88 -0.63
C ALA A 87 -8.18 -8.55 -0.37
N GLU A 88 -8.20 -9.85 -0.24
CA GLU A 88 -6.98 -10.64 -0.20
C GLU A 88 -6.73 -11.22 -1.58
N MET A 89 -5.52 -11.05 -2.07
CA MET A 89 -5.07 -11.59 -3.34
C MET A 89 -4.05 -12.67 -3.09
N ALA A 90 -4.28 -13.86 -3.60
CA ALA A 90 -3.31 -14.94 -3.56
C ALA A 90 -2.43 -14.89 -4.81
N ILE A 91 -1.12 -14.99 -4.64
CA ILE A 91 -0.14 -15.13 -5.72
C ILE A 91 0.78 -16.32 -5.42
N LEU A 92 1.25 -16.98 -6.48
CA LEU A 92 2.33 -17.96 -6.35
C LEU A 92 3.67 -17.24 -6.52
N PRO A 93 4.48 -17.14 -5.47
CA PRO A 93 5.83 -16.60 -5.59
C PRO A 93 6.68 -17.50 -6.48
N GLY A 94 7.51 -16.92 -7.32
CA GLY A 94 8.40 -17.66 -8.20
C GLY A 94 9.57 -16.83 -8.67
N ASP A 95 10.63 -17.50 -9.14
CA ASP A 95 11.87 -16.83 -9.56
C ASP A 95 11.67 -15.88 -10.75
N ALA A 96 10.64 -16.12 -11.58
CA ALA A 96 10.33 -15.30 -12.74
C ALA A 96 9.46 -14.06 -12.42
N SER A 97 8.90 -13.97 -11.21
CA SER A 97 7.99 -12.89 -10.83
C SER A 97 8.44 -12.20 -9.53
N ILE A 98 7.80 -12.56 -8.45
CA ILE A 98 8.09 -12.01 -7.11
C ILE A 98 8.60 -13.16 -6.26
N THR A 99 9.82 -13.03 -5.75
CA THR A 99 10.43 -14.08 -4.92
C THR A 99 9.82 -14.06 -3.50
N PRO A 100 9.83 -15.21 -2.80
CA PRO A 100 9.40 -15.27 -1.40
C PRO A 100 10.13 -14.27 -0.50
N GLN A 101 11.43 -14.06 -0.74
CA GLN A 101 12.24 -13.10 0.01
C GLN A 101 11.78 -11.66 -0.20
N GLN A 102 11.41 -11.29 -1.43
CA GLN A 102 10.87 -9.97 -1.73
C GLN A 102 9.53 -9.74 -1.01
N LEU A 103 8.66 -10.76 -0.97
CA LEU A 103 7.41 -10.67 -0.20
C LEU A 103 7.67 -10.48 1.29
N MET A 104 8.58 -11.26 1.87
CA MET A 104 8.90 -11.16 3.30
C MET A 104 9.63 -9.86 3.67
N SER A 105 10.35 -9.25 2.74
CA SER A 105 11.07 -7.99 2.98
C SER A 105 10.19 -6.75 2.97
N GLY A 106 8.89 -6.89 2.70
CA GLY A 106 7.98 -5.73 2.56
C GLY A 106 8.20 -4.93 1.27
N PHE A 107 8.86 -5.51 0.26
CA PHE A 107 9.18 -4.85 -1.01
C PHE A 107 7.94 -4.31 -1.73
N LEU A 108 6.80 -4.95 -1.55
CA LEU A 108 5.53 -4.55 -2.14
C LEU A 108 4.66 -3.65 -1.25
N GLU A 109 5.06 -3.39 -0.02
CA GLU A 109 4.27 -2.54 0.88
C GLU A 109 4.04 -1.15 0.31
N SER A 110 2.79 -0.71 0.34
CA SER A 110 2.34 0.56 -0.24
C SER A 110 2.56 0.69 -1.75
N ALA A 111 2.81 -0.41 -2.48
CA ALA A 111 2.84 -0.39 -3.94
C ALA A 111 1.47 -0.02 -4.49
N ASP A 112 1.45 0.74 -5.59
CA ASP A 112 0.21 1.07 -6.28
C ASP A 112 -0.30 -0.16 -7.04
N VAL A 113 -1.61 -0.43 -6.93
CA VAL A 113 -2.26 -1.56 -7.59
C VAL A 113 -3.43 -1.10 -8.43
N ARG A 114 -3.54 -1.67 -9.61
CA ARG A 114 -4.68 -1.49 -10.50
C ARG A 114 -5.13 -2.82 -11.04
N ILE A 115 -6.43 -3.02 -11.05
CA ILE A 115 -7.07 -4.24 -11.53
C ILE A 115 -8.01 -3.85 -12.65
N TYR A 116 -7.80 -4.47 -13.79
CA TYR A 116 -8.62 -4.26 -14.98
C TYR A 116 -9.26 -5.57 -15.43
N ARG A 117 -10.39 -5.43 -16.09
CA ARG A 117 -11.04 -6.49 -16.84
C ARG A 117 -10.92 -6.18 -18.32
N ILE A 118 -10.45 -7.14 -19.09
CA ILE A 118 -10.25 -7.03 -20.55
C ILE A 118 -10.83 -8.22 -21.25
N ASN A 119 -11.08 -8.07 -22.56
CA ASN A 119 -11.33 -9.22 -23.42
C ASN A 119 -9.98 -9.82 -23.86
N TYR A 120 -9.71 -11.09 -23.47
CA TYR A 120 -8.44 -11.74 -23.79
C TYR A 120 -8.32 -12.18 -25.25
N THR A 121 -9.44 -12.34 -25.98
CA THR A 121 -9.42 -12.68 -27.40
C THR A 121 -9.23 -11.47 -28.30
N ASP A 122 -9.63 -10.28 -27.83
CA ASP A 122 -9.45 -9.02 -28.54
C ASP A 122 -9.22 -7.86 -27.54
N THR A 123 -7.95 -7.63 -27.27
CA THR A 123 -7.53 -6.58 -26.33
C THR A 123 -7.77 -5.15 -26.85
N SER A 124 -8.07 -5.00 -28.18
CA SER A 124 -8.37 -3.69 -28.76
C SER A 124 -9.71 -3.09 -28.31
N MET A 125 -10.58 -3.91 -27.71
CA MET A 125 -11.86 -3.45 -27.14
C MET A 125 -11.68 -2.55 -25.92
N GLY A 126 -10.45 -2.41 -25.41
CA GLY A 126 -10.15 -1.63 -24.21
C GLY A 126 -10.37 -2.40 -22.92
N HIS A 127 -10.54 -1.67 -21.83
CA HIS A 127 -10.63 -2.26 -20.49
C HIS A 127 -11.68 -1.58 -19.60
N GLU A 128 -12.13 -2.31 -18.60
CA GLU A 128 -12.88 -1.80 -17.47
C GLU A 128 -11.96 -1.75 -16.24
N CYS A 129 -11.80 -0.60 -15.63
CA CYS A 129 -11.08 -0.48 -14.36
C CYS A 129 -11.98 -1.01 -13.23
N ILE A 130 -11.58 -2.13 -12.62
CA ILE A 130 -12.32 -2.77 -11.53
C ILE A 130 -11.98 -2.13 -10.19
N ALA A 131 -10.68 -1.99 -9.91
CA ALA A 131 -10.22 -1.44 -8.65
C ALA A 131 -8.89 -0.70 -8.80
N VAL A 132 -8.72 0.32 -7.97
CA VAL A 132 -7.47 1.09 -7.80
C VAL A 132 -7.22 1.20 -6.31
N GLY A 133 -5.99 0.94 -5.90
CA GLY A 133 -5.62 0.99 -4.49
C GLY A 133 -4.13 0.81 -4.27
N LYS A 134 -3.79 0.40 -3.06
CA LYS A 134 -2.43 0.10 -2.64
C LYS A 134 -2.37 -1.29 -2.02
N LEU A 135 -1.18 -1.88 -2.05
CA LEU A 135 -0.90 -3.07 -1.26
C LEU A 135 -0.66 -2.69 0.20
N GLY A 136 -1.31 -3.42 1.09
CA GLY A 136 -1.03 -3.42 2.51
C GLY A 136 0.02 -4.47 2.87
N ASN A 137 -0.26 -5.24 3.90
CA ASN A 137 0.63 -6.28 4.37
C ASN A 137 0.72 -7.45 3.37
N SER A 138 1.90 -8.04 3.28
CA SER A 138 2.13 -9.29 2.57
C SER A 138 2.46 -10.41 3.56
N ARG A 139 1.97 -11.61 3.29
CA ARG A 139 2.29 -12.81 4.08
C ARG A 139 2.50 -14.00 3.18
N ILE A 140 3.27 -14.96 3.65
CA ILE A 140 3.47 -16.24 2.99
C ILE A 140 2.90 -17.34 3.90
N SER A 141 2.09 -18.21 3.32
CA SER A 141 1.57 -19.39 3.98
C SER A 141 1.55 -20.56 2.99
N GLU A 142 2.06 -21.71 3.38
CA GLU A 142 2.04 -22.94 2.57
C GLU A 142 2.50 -22.75 1.10
N ASN A 143 3.59 -22.00 0.90
CA ASN A 143 4.15 -21.71 -0.41
C ASN A 143 3.31 -20.76 -1.30
N GLN A 144 2.27 -20.14 -0.73
CA GLN A 144 1.47 -19.10 -1.39
C GLN A 144 1.76 -17.74 -0.74
N GLY A 145 1.84 -16.71 -1.56
CA GLY A 145 1.89 -15.32 -1.14
C GLY A 145 0.47 -14.75 -1.07
N PHE A 146 0.17 -14.07 0.01
CA PHE A 146 -1.08 -13.34 0.18
C PHE A 146 -0.77 -11.85 0.28
N LEU A 147 -1.44 -11.07 -0.55
CA LEU A 147 -1.32 -9.62 -0.59
C LEU A 147 -2.64 -9.01 -0.17
N GLU A 148 -2.60 -8.13 0.81
CA GLU A 148 -3.76 -7.35 1.21
C GLU A 148 -3.94 -6.17 0.24
N PHE A 149 -5.11 -6.07 -0.38
CA PHE A 149 -5.49 -4.93 -1.21
C PHE A 149 -6.25 -3.91 -0.36
N LEU A 150 -5.76 -2.69 -0.33
CA LEU A 150 -6.37 -1.55 0.34
C LEU A 150 -6.92 -0.59 -0.72
N SER A 151 -8.24 -0.45 -0.78
CA SER A 151 -8.86 0.51 -1.68
C SER A 151 -8.49 1.95 -1.32
N LEU A 152 -8.61 2.88 -2.27
CA LEU A 152 -8.37 4.31 -2.00
C LEU A 152 -9.27 4.87 -0.88
N VAL A 153 -10.43 4.25 -0.65
CA VAL A 153 -11.35 4.64 0.43
C VAL A 153 -10.72 4.41 1.81
N SER A 154 -9.82 3.44 1.94
CA SER A 154 -9.10 3.20 3.21
C SER A 154 -8.27 4.41 3.64
N GLN A 155 -7.72 5.15 2.68
CA GLN A 155 -6.95 6.37 2.94
C GLN A 155 -7.83 7.53 3.42
N LEU A 156 -9.07 7.60 2.94
CA LEU A 156 -10.04 8.61 3.38
C LEU A 156 -10.54 8.41 4.81
N LYS A 157 -10.37 7.20 5.36
CA LYS A 157 -10.76 6.89 6.75
C LYS A 157 -9.66 7.19 7.78
N GLN A 158 -8.48 7.54 7.35
CA GLN A 158 -7.44 7.97 8.28
C GLN A 158 -7.88 9.31 8.91
N PRO A 159 -7.91 9.40 10.25
CA PRO A 159 -8.27 10.66 10.89
C PRO A 159 -7.18 11.70 10.58
N GLU A 160 -7.53 12.70 9.78
CA GLU A 160 -6.63 13.85 9.50
C GLU A 160 -6.55 14.80 10.70
N ALA A 161 -7.58 14.78 11.56
CA ALA A 161 -7.60 15.62 12.74
C ALA A 161 -6.81 14.97 13.89
N GLU A 162 -5.90 15.75 14.45
CA GLU A 162 -5.22 15.34 15.67
C GLU A 162 -6.20 15.30 16.83
N LEU A 163 -6.34 14.11 17.43
CA LEU A 163 -7.14 13.96 18.63
C LEU A 163 -6.41 14.60 19.80
N GLN A 164 -7.12 15.45 20.56
CA GLN A 164 -6.60 15.95 21.82
C GLN A 164 -6.56 14.80 22.85
N THR A 165 -5.38 14.51 23.33
CA THR A 165 -5.13 13.52 24.37
C THR A 165 -4.57 14.20 25.61
N ILE A 166 -4.71 13.55 26.78
CA ILE A 166 -4.14 14.05 28.04
C ILE A 166 -2.62 14.17 27.95
N GLN A 167 -1.99 13.29 27.16
CA GLN A 167 -0.55 13.34 26.90
C GLN A 167 -0.25 14.05 25.58
N CYS A 168 0.75 14.92 25.57
CA CYS A 168 1.21 15.58 24.36
C CYS A 168 1.81 14.56 23.40
N ARG A 169 1.37 14.59 22.14
CA ARG A 169 1.84 13.68 21.07
C ARG A 169 3.13 14.13 20.42
N HIS A 170 3.45 15.41 20.57
CA HIS A 170 4.64 15.99 19.95
C HIS A 170 5.85 15.80 20.83
N ILE A 171 6.98 15.56 20.20
CA ILE A 171 8.28 15.59 20.87
C ILE A 171 8.54 17.04 21.30
N PHE A 172 8.89 17.23 22.56
CA PHE A 172 9.21 18.55 23.09
C PHE A 172 10.32 19.23 22.26
N GLY A 173 10.06 20.45 21.82
CA GLY A 173 10.99 21.19 20.95
C GLY A 173 11.00 20.74 19.48
N GLY A 174 10.20 19.74 19.08
CA GLY A 174 10.07 19.31 17.68
C GLY A 174 9.18 20.27 16.86
N PRO A 175 9.03 20.01 15.54
CA PRO A 175 8.28 20.88 14.62
C PRO A 175 6.83 21.15 15.02
N GLY A 176 6.20 20.23 15.75
CA GLY A 176 4.83 20.36 16.23
C GLY A 176 4.70 20.96 17.64
N CYS A 177 5.81 21.25 18.32
CA CYS A 177 5.83 21.81 19.67
C CYS A 177 6.23 23.30 19.63
N PRO A 178 5.30 24.24 19.90
CA PRO A 178 5.61 25.68 19.84
C PRO A 178 6.43 26.17 21.05
N LYS A 179 6.72 25.30 22.02
CA LYS A 179 7.49 25.70 23.21
C LYS A 179 8.96 25.85 22.87
N PRO A 180 9.55 27.02 23.14
CA PRO A 180 11.00 27.17 23.04
C PRO A 180 11.71 26.28 24.06
N TYR A 181 12.81 25.71 23.65
CA TYR A 181 13.65 24.90 24.53
C TYR A 181 15.09 25.43 24.50
N THR A 182 15.78 25.26 25.62
CA THR A 182 17.19 25.57 25.75
C THR A 182 17.93 24.28 26.11
N TRP A 183 18.97 23.98 25.37
CA TRP A 183 19.84 22.87 25.70
C TRP A 183 20.79 23.26 26.80
N PHE A 184 20.98 22.36 27.73
CA PHE A 184 21.99 22.49 28.79
C PHE A 184 22.93 21.31 28.62
N ASP A 185 24.20 21.62 28.40
CA ASP A 185 25.25 20.63 28.41
C ASP A 185 25.78 20.52 29.85
N PHE A 186 25.94 19.32 30.35
CA PHE A 186 26.47 19.06 31.68
C PHE A 186 27.42 17.88 31.67
N GLU A 187 28.36 17.88 32.55
CA GLU A 187 29.30 16.79 32.77
C GLU A 187 28.81 15.90 33.92
N VAL A 188 28.84 14.60 33.72
CA VAL A 188 28.55 13.60 34.77
C VAL A 188 29.80 13.48 35.62
N THR A 189 29.74 13.95 36.85
CA THR A 189 30.88 13.97 37.76
C THR A 189 31.00 12.72 38.60
N ALA A 190 29.90 12.04 38.87
CA ALA A 190 29.88 10.77 39.57
C ALA A 190 28.65 9.93 39.19
N VAL A 191 28.77 8.62 39.30
CA VAL A 191 27.69 7.64 39.03
C VAL A 191 27.52 6.79 40.26
N ASP A 192 26.29 6.52 40.66
CA ASP A 192 25.99 5.63 41.78
C ASP A 192 26.41 4.19 41.43
N GLY A 193 27.15 3.54 42.33
CA GLY A 193 27.68 2.19 42.10
C GLY A 193 26.63 1.11 42.03
N ASP A 194 25.49 1.28 42.72
CA ASP A 194 24.40 0.31 42.76
C ASP A 194 23.38 0.54 41.65
N GLN A 195 23.17 1.79 41.24
CA GLN A 195 22.21 2.19 40.22
C GLN A 195 22.79 3.15 39.16
N PRO A 196 23.82 2.75 38.41
CA PRO A 196 24.57 3.64 37.51
C PRO A 196 23.74 4.21 36.35
N HIS A 197 22.61 3.55 36.03
CA HIS A 197 21.69 3.96 34.97
C HIS A 197 20.56 4.89 35.45
N ARG A 198 20.49 5.18 36.76
CA ARG A 198 19.40 5.98 37.35
C ARG A 198 19.88 7.16 38.17
N ILE A 199 21.04 7.05 38.83
CA ILE A 199 21.54 8.05 39.76
C ILE A 199 22.94 8.45 39.34
N PHE A 200 23.08 9.72 39.04
CA PHE A 200 24.36 10.33 38.70
C PHE A 200 24.42 11.77 39.23
N SER A 201 25.59 12.25 39.48
CA SER A 201 25.87 13.64 39.88
C SER A 201 26.37 14.41 38.68
N THR A 202 26.01 15.68 38.58
CA THR A 202 26.42 16.58 37.52
C THR A 202 27.06 17.83 38.09
N ASP A 203 27.76 18.59 37.29
CA ASP A 203 28.30 19.88 37.58
C ASP A 203 27.26 21.00 37.64
N ILE A 204 26.04 20.75 37.18
CA ILE A 204 24.93 21.69 37.21
C ILE A 204 24.22 21.62 38.56
N SER A 205 24.02 22.78 39.18
CA SER A 205 23.14 22.95 40.34
C SER A 205 21.94 23.81 39.95
N PRO A 206 20.89 23.20 39.33
CA PRO A 206 19.72 23.95 38.90
C PRO A 206 18.92 24.46 40.10
N VAL A 207 18.17 25.53 39.88
CA VAL A 207 17.16 26.00 40.83
C VAL A 207 16.16 24.88 41.11
N ASN A 208 15.68 24.78 42.33
CA ASN A 208 14.66 23.80 42.72
C ASN A 208 13.51 23.72 41.68
N ASP A 209 13.09 22.55 41.38
CA ASP A 209 12.01 22.24 40.42
C ASP A 209 12.31 22.49 38.92
N PHE A 210 13.57 22.78 38.57
CA PHE A 210 13.96 23.05 37.19
C PHE A 210 13.68 21.84 36.24
N PHE A 211 13.88 20.62 36.72
CA PHE A 211 13.66 19.38 35.96
C PHE A 211 12.37 18.67 36.32
N VAL A 212 11.44 19.30 36.99
CA VAL A 212 10.15 18.69 37.29
C VAL A 212 9.35 18.56 35.98
N PRO A 213 8.83 17.37 35.64
CA PRO A 213 7.96 17.25 34.50
C PRO A 213 6.79 18.22 34.61
N GLY A 214 6.62 19.05 33.57
CA GLY A 214 5.52 20.01 33.54
C GLY A 214 4.17 19.35 33.73
N VAL A 215 3.35 19.89 34.62
CA VAL A 215 1.96 19.50 34.87
C VAL A 215 1.10 20.03 33.72
#